data_48c074a871555befa635dc37cbac4da6
#
_entry.id   48c074a871555befa635dc37cbac4da6
#
_cell.length_a   1.000
_cell.length_b   1.000
_cell.length_c   1.000
_cell.angle_alpha   90.00
_cell.angle_beta   90.00
_cell.angle_gamma   90.00
#
_symmetry.space_group_name_H-M   'P 1'
#
loop_
_entity.id
_entity.type
_entity.pdbx_description
1 polymer ?
#
loop_
_entity_poly.entity_id
_entity_poly.type
_entity_poly.pdbx_seq_one_letter_code
_entity_poly.pdbx_strand_id
1 'polypeptide(L)'
;MREVEIAIVGAGPGGLGAALEASEAGAEAVLIDEYPTLGGQFYKQVPAAFRVKKLDAESEQYVEGLELVERVKRSGVEFLPSTLVWSVFRDGTLGLYREERTEELRGRKLILAPGAQEVPVAFPGWTLPGVMMGGAAQSLLVTQRVLPGRRVVMAGVGPLQLKVASQLLEAGASVVEILEASSTPPVSMENALRSLGHWGKMREGLKYWLKLKSSRTPYHHRHVPVGALGKKQLEAVVVAQVNDDWQMVPGTERTLEADTLCLSYGFLPSVQLTRLLGCRLDYDGRAGAWMTWHDADQQTSLPGVYVAGEVGGIGGADVALEEGRIAGIAAARVLGKGGADRKRRQEQGTRKRLARAREFADVAAGMMQLKPGLIDLTTGDTIICRCEHVTAGQVTEAIGFEGDSTLRGVKIHTRAGTGPCQGRMCSFLISRLIAKKTGMPLEAIKPDTAQAPIKPIPLRALVAHGQ
;
A
#
# COMPACT_ATOMS: atom_id res chain seq x y z
N MET A 1 -7.47 26.73 -16.10
CA MET A 1 -6.58 26.09 -15.11
C MET A 1 -6.66 26.86 -13.80
N ARG A 2 -6.96 26.19 -12.71
CA ARG A 2 -7.02 26.76 -11.35
C ARG A 2 -5.63 26.65 -10.70
N GLU A 3 -5.19 27.68 -9.96
CA GLU A 3 -3.94 27.65 -9.18
C GLU A 3 -4.24 27.73 -7.67
N VAL A 4 -3.47 26.95 -6.87
CA VAL A 4 -3.55 26.93 -5.41
C VAL A 4 -2.15 26.94 -4.79
N GLU A 5 -2.02 27.34 -3.53
CA GLU A 5 -0.71 27.38 -2.87
C GLU A 5 -0.15 25.98 -2.63
N ILE A 6 -0.98 25.04 -2.15
CA ILE A 6 -0.55 23.66 -1.87
C ILE A 6 -1.60 22.68 -2.41
N ALA A 7 -1.18 21.81 -3.34
CA ALA A 7 -1.98 20.68 -3.77
C ALA A 7 -1.48 19.39 -3.08
N ILE A 8 -2.40 18.66 -2.43
CA ILE A 8 -2.11 17.45 -1.66
C ILE A 8 -2.83 16.28 -2.32
N VAL A 9 -2.11 15.26 -2.76
CA VAL A 9 -2.65 14.07 -3.42
C VAL A 9 -2.66 12.88 -2.47
N GLY A 10 -3.85 12.37 -2.17
CA GLY A 10 -4.10 11.27 -1.23
C GLY A 10 -4.58 11.77 0.12
N ALA A 11 -5.78 11.35 0.55
CA ALA A 11 -6.42 11.71 1.81
C ALA A 11 -6.25 10.63 2.91
N GLY A 12 -5.19 9.83 2.84
CA GLY A 12 -4.76 8.95 3.91
C GLY A 12 -4.06 9.72 5.05
N PRO A 13 -3.51 9.02 6.06
CA PRO A 13 -2.87 9.65 7.21
C PRO A 13 -1.85 10.73 6.82
N GLY A 14 -0.99 10.48 5.82
CA GLY A 14 0.00 11.45 5.34
C GLY A 14 -0.64 12.72 4.79
N GLY A 15 -1.63 12.58 3.89
CA GLY A 15 -2.33 13.73 3.33
C GLY A 15 -3.15 14.51 4.35
N LEU A 16 -3.81 13.82 5.30
CA LEU A 16 -4.55 14.46 6.40
C LEU A 16 -3.62 15.27 7.32
N GLY A 17 -2.44 14.69 7.66
CA GLY A 17 -1.41 15.39 8.41
C GLY A 17 -0.91 16.65 7.70
N ALA A 18 -0.63 16.54 6.39
CA ALA A 18 -0.20 17.66 5.57
C ALA A 18 -1.26 18.77 5.46
N ALA A 19 -2.52 18.38 5.24
CA ALA A 19 -3.64 19.30 5.11
C ALA A 19 -3.84 20.13 6.39
N LEU A 20 -3.83 19.49 7.56
CA LEU A 20 -3.98 20.18 8.84
C LEU A 20 -2.87 21.23 9.05
N GLU A 21 -1.61 20.84 8.88
CA GLU A 21 -0.48 21.75 9.14
C GLU A 21 -0.38 22.86 8.10
N ALA A 22 -0.72 22.59 6.83
CA ALA A 22 -0.81 23.63 5.80
C ALA A 22 -1.89 24.66 6.14
N SER A 23 -3.08 24.22 6.53
CA SER A 23 -4.18 25.11 6.93
C SER A 23 -3.87 25.88 8.21
N GLU A 24 -3.35 25.22 9.25
CA GLU A 24 -2.94 25.88 10.50
C GLU A 24 -1.84 26.92 10.26
N ALA A 25 -1.06 26.78 9.19
CA ALA A 25 -0.08 27.76 8.75
C ALA A 25 -0.70 28.92 7.96
N GLY A 26 -1.98 28.88 7.60
CA GLY A 26 -2.67 29.87 6.79
C GLY A 26 -2.36 29.76 5.30
N ALA A 27 -1.98 28.56 4.83
CA ALA A 27 -1.82 28.31 3.40
C ALA A 27 -3.15 27.81 2.79
N GLU A 28 -3.45 28.26 1.56
CA GLU A 28 -4.54 27.71 0.77
C GLU A 28 -4.15 26.29 0.32
N ALA A 29 -4.89 25.29 0.81
CA ALA A 29 -4.60 23.89 0.50
C ALA A 29 -5.82 23.19 -0.10
N VAL A 30 -5.57 22.35 -1.10
CA VAL A 30 -6.56 21.46 -1.70
C VAL A 30 -6.11 20.02 -1.50
N LEU A 31 -6.97 19.20 -0.91
CA LEU A 31 -6.76 17.77 -0.66
C LEU A 31 -7.56 16.98 -1.69
N ILE A 32 -6.89 16.08 -2.42
CA ILE A 32 -7.45 15.35 -3.57
C ILE A 32 -7.39 13.85 -3.27
N ASP A 33 -8.51 13.15 -3.44
CA ASP A 33 -8.51 11.68 -3.31
C ASP A 33 -9.47 11.03 -4.31
N GLU A 34 -9.09 9.85 -4.79
CA GLU A 34 -9.92 9.04 -5.67
C GLU A 34 -11.11 8.39 -4.95
N TYR A 35 -11.05 8.27 -3.62
CA TYR A 35 -12.15 7.79 -2.81
C TYR A 35 -13.09 8.94 -2.39
N PRO A 36 -14.37 8.62 -2.13
CA PRO A 36 -15.35 9.62 -1.73
C PRO A 36 -15.19 10.09 -0.27
N THR A 37 -14.40 9.38 0.52
CA THR A 37 -14.23 9.64 1.96
C THR A 37 -12.78 9.90 2.33
N LEU A 38 -12.57 10.79 3.30
CA LEU A 38 -11.29 11.00 3.95
C LEU A 38 -10.88 9.78 4.79
N GLY A 39 -9.57 9.62 5.08
CA GLY A 39 -9.04 8.56 5.95
C GLY A 39 -8.15 7.55 5.23
N GLY A 40 -8.27 7.44 3.91
CA GLY A 40 -7.47 6.52 3.08
C GLY A 40 -7.69 5.05 3.46
N GLN A 41 -6.66 4.24 3.31
CA GLN A 41 -6.74 2.79 3.57
C GLN A 41 -6.55 2.41 5.04
N PHE A 42 -6.06 3.32 5.88
CA PHE A 42 -5.86 3.03 7.30
C PHE A 42 -7.06 3.49 8.14
N TYR A 43 -7.45 4.76 8.06
CA TYR A 43 -8.60 5.32 8.78
C TYR A 43 -9.90 5.18 7.99
N LYS A 44 -10.15 3.97 7.48
CA LYS A 44 -11.31 3.66 6.63
C LYS A 44 -12.62 4.14 7.26
N GLN A 45 -13.34 4.98 6.55
CA GLN A 45 -14.67 5.44 6.92
C GLN A 45 -15.74 4.75 6.07
N VAL A 46 -16.90 4.54 6.63
CA VAL A 46 -18.04 4.03 5.86
C VAL A 46 -18.56 5.11 4.89
N PRO A 47 -19.11 4.73 3.71
CA PRO A 47 -19.77 5.68 2.83
C PRO A 47 -20.88 6.45 3.52
N ALA A 48 -21.19 7.67 3.06
CA ALA A 48 -22.21 8.55 3.65
C ALA A 48 -23.62 7.92 3.72
N ALA A 49 -23.90 6.93 2.87
CA ALA A 49 -25.16 6.17 2.90
C ALA A 49 -25.30 5.25 4.11
N PHE A 50 -24.20 4.92 4.80
CA PHE A 50 -24.22 4.08 5.99
C PHE A 50 -24.30 4.93 7.26
N ARG A 51 -25.09 4.48 8.22
CA ARG A 51 -25.15 5.09 9.56
C ARG A 51 -24.56 4.16 10.59
N VAL A 52 -23.50 4.59 11.26
CA VAL A 52 -22.94 3.89 12.41
C VAL A 52 -23.84 4.14 13.62
N LYS A 53 -24.49 3.10 14.12
CA LYS A 53 -25.46 3.21 15.23
C LYS A 53 -24.78 3.30 16.60
N LYS A 54 -23.64 2.59 16.76
CA LYS A 54 -22.90 2.51 18.02
C LYS A 54 -21.42 2.72 17.74
N LEU A 55 -20.91 3.88 18.08
CA LEU A 55 -19.52 4.24 17.84
C LEU A 55 -18.55 3.44 18.72
N ASP A 56 -18.98 3.11 19.94
CA ASP A 56 -18.26 2.29 20.91
C ASP A 56 -18.11 0.82 20.49
N ALA A 57 -18.91 0.35 19.52
CA ALA A 57 -18.78 -0.96 18.91
C ALA A 57 -17.78 -1.00 17.74
N GLU A 58 -17.33 0.15 17.27
CA GLU A 58 -16.34 0.25 16.19
C GLU A 58 -14.90 0.07 16.73
N SER A 59 -13.97 -0.18 15.82
CA SER A 59 -12.56 -0.30 16.19
C SER A 59 -12.00 1.04 16.67
N GLU A 60 -11.06 1.01 17.60
CA GLU A 60 -10.32 2.17 18.11
C GLU A 60 -9.74 3.00 16.94
N GLN A 61 -9.19 2.32 15.92
CA GLN A 61 -8.69 2.92 14.69
C GLN A 61 -9.77 3.68 13.90
N TYR A 62 -11.01 3.19 13.87
CA TYR A 62 -12.12 3.88 13.20
C TYR A 62 -12.46 5.19 13.92
N VAL A 63 -12.48 5.17 15.24
CA VAL A 63 -12.79 6.34 16.08
C VAL A 63 -11.71 7.41 15.95
N GLU A 64 -10.44 7.01 16.07
CA GLU A 64 -9.28 7.92 15.85
C GLU A 64 -9.32 8.54 14.44
N GLY A 65 -9.64 7.73 13.44
CA GLY A 65 -9.79 8.21 12.06
C GLY A 65 -10.91 9.23 11.92
N LEU A 66 -12.04 9.00 12.57
CA LEU A 66 -13.17 9.92 12.55
C LEU A 66 -12.80 11.28 13.18
N GLU A 67 -12.11 11.29 14.32
CA GLU A 67 -11.65 12.52 14.96
C GLU A 67 -10.71 13.32 14.08
N LEU A 68 -9.75 12.65 13.43
CA LEU A 68 -8.81 13.28 12.50
C LEU A 68 -9.52 13.87 11.28
N VAL A 69 -10.45 13.10 10.70
CA VAL A 69 -11.27 13.52 9.55
C VAL A 69 -12.10 14.76 9.90
N GLU A 70 -12.75 14.78 11.05
CA GLU A 70 -13.54 15.93 11.51
C GLU A 70 -12.68 17.19 11.75
N ARG A 71 -11.44 17.03 12.25
CA ARG A 71 -10.48 18.13 12.33
C ARG A 71 -10.14 18.72 10.97
N VAL A 72 -9.86 17.86 9.96
CA VAL A 72 -9.59 18.31 8.59
C VAL A 72 -10.79 19.03 7.99
N LYS A 73 -12.01 18.51 8.14
CA LYS A 73 -13.23 19.18 7.66
C LYS A 73 -13.42 20.58 8.27
N ARG A 74 -13.03 20.78 9.54
CA ARG A 74 -13.12 22.08 10.22
C ARG A 74 -11.96 23.02 9.89
N SER A 75 -10.90 22.55 9.26
CA SER A 75 -9.68 23.33 9.03
C SER A 75 -9.78 24.32 7.86
N GLY A 76 -10.85 24.25 7.06
CA GLY A 76 -11.02 25.08 5.86
C GLY A 76 -10.25 24.57 4.63
N VAL A 77 -9.61 23.41 4.71
CA VAL A 77 -9.01 22.73 3.53
C VAL A 77 -10.12 22.29 2.60
N GLU A 78 -10.01 22.64 1.34
CA GLU A 78 -10.93 22.14 0.31
C GLU A 78 -10.61 20.67 0.03
N PHE A 79 -11.63 19.83 0.04
CA PHE A 79 -11.51 18.42 -0.31
C PHE A 79 -12.18 18.14 -1.64
N LEU A 80 -11.44 17.53 -2.57
CA LEU A 80 -11.92 17.03 -3.85
C LEU A 80 -12.08 15.49 -3.77
N PRO A 81 -13.24 14.97 -3.37
CA PRO A 81 -13.52 13.54 -3.33
C PRO A 81 -13.69 12.96 -4.72
N SER A 82 -13.57 11.62 -4.84
CA SER A 82 -13.81 10.89 -6.09
C SER A 82 -13.06 11.48 -7.29
N THR A 83 -11.86 12.02 -7.02
CA THR A 83 -11.05 12.74 -8.00
C THR A 83 -9.75 11.96 -8.24
N LEU A 84 -9.62 11.38 -9.43
CA LEU A 84 -8.42 10.65 -9.83
C LEU A 84 -7.37 11.62 -10.36
N VAL A 85 -6.19 11.63 -9.75
CA VAL A 85 -4.99 12.27 -10.34
C VAL A 85 -4.37 11.29 -11.32
N TRP A 86 -4.57 11.52 -12.62
CA TRP A 86 -4.08 10.63 -13.68
C TRP A 86 -2.73 11.05 -14.25
N SER A 87 -2.33 12.31 -14.00
CA SER A 87 -1.08 12.88 -14.47
C SER A 87 -0.55 13.95 -13.52
N VAL A 88 0.75 14.20 -13.57
CA VAL A 88 1.42 15.30 -12.90
C VAL A 88 2.56 15.81 -13.79
N PHE A 89 2.71 17.12 -13.90
CA PHE A 89 3.71 17.79 -14.71
C PHE A 89 4.73 18.53 -13.83
N ARG A 90 5.93 18.79 -14.38
CA ARG A 90 7.04 19.41 -13.63
C ARG A 90 6.76 20.82 -13.15
N ASP A 91 5.85 21.53 -13.78
CA ASP A 91 5.43 22.88 -13.39
C ASP A 91 4.42 22.89 -12.23
N GLY A 92 4.10 21.73 -11.67
CA GLY A 92 3.16 21.54 -10.58
C GLY A 92 1.71 21.35 -11.02
N THR A 93 1.46 21.22 -12.32
CA THR A 93 0.11 20.96 -12.85
C THR A 93 -0.26 19.49 -12.64
N LEU A 94 -1.45 19.26 -12.09
CA LEU A 94 -2.08 17.95 -11.93
C LEU A 94 -3.19 17.80 -12.97
N GLY A 95 -3.19 16.67 -13.68
CA GLY A 95 -4.33 16.24 -14.48
C GLY A 95 -5.32 15.48 -13.60
N LEU A 96 -6.51 16.01 -13.43
CA LEU A 96 -7.58 15.46 -12.61
C LEU A 96 -8.65 14.84 -13.50
N TYR A 97 -9.24 13.73 -13.06
CA TYR A 97 -10.46 13.19 -13.65
C TYR A 97 -11.54 13.07 -12.58
N ARG A 98 -12.63 13.81 -12.78
CA ARG A 98 -13.73 13.90 -11.84
C ARG A 98 -15.03 14.14 -12.62
N GLU A 99 -16.15 13.55 -12.18
CA GLU A 99 -17.47 13.77 -12.78
C GLU A 99 -17.49 13.65 -14.32
N GLU A 100 -16.79 12.59 -14.80
CA GLU A 100 -16.64 12.28 -16.24
C GLU A 100 -15.89 13.34 -17.08
N ARG A 101 -15.18 14.27 -16.44
CA ARG A 101 -14.40 15.33 -17.10
C ARG A 101 -12.96 15.32 -16.61
N THR A 102 -12.07 15.85 -17.45
CA THR A 102 -10.71 16.18 -17.03
C THR A 102 -10.62 17.66 -16.70
N GLU A 103 -9.89 17.95 -15.64
CA GLU A 103 -9.61 19.31 -15.16
C GLU A 103 -8.12 19.43 -14.88
N GLU A 104 -7.61 20.65 -14.84
CA GLU A 104 -6.23 20.94 -14.46
C GLU A 104 -6.21 21.80 -13.19
N LEU A 105 -5.39 21.37 -12.23
CA LEU A 105 -5.10 22.11 -11.00
C LEU A 105 -3.60 22.31 -10.87
N ARG A 106 -3.14 23.52 -10.72
CA ARG A 106 -1.73 23.83 -10.48
C ARG A 106 -1.49 24.11 -9.01
N GLY A 107 -0.61 23.32 -8.39
CA GLY A 107 -0.10 23.58 -7.04
C GLY A 107 1.24 24.31 -7.11
N ARG A 108 1.38 25.46 -6.43
CA ARG A 108 2.70 26.10 -6.26
C ARG A 108 3.64 25.19 -5.47
N LYS A 109 3.10 24.36 -4.58
CA LYS A 109 3.77 23.24 -3.91
C LYS A 109 2.91 21.98 -4.04
N LEU A 110 3.57 20.84 -4.23
CA LEU A 110 2.91 19.53 -4.31
C LEU A 110 3.29 18.68 -3.10
N ILE A 111 2.30 18.03 -2.48
CA ILE A 111 2.53 17.00 -1.47
C ILE A 111 1.90 15.72 -1.99
N LEU A 112 2.72 14.71 -2.29
CA LEU A 112 2.27 13.44 -2.86
C LEU A 112 2.24 12.38 -1.75
N ALA A 113 1.05 11.94 -1.39
CA ALA A 113 0.78 10.92 -0.36
C ALA A 113 -0.09 9.78 -0.91
N PRO A 114 0.25 9.16 -2.07
CA PRO A 114 -0.59 8.17 -2.74
C PRO A 114 -0.64 6.82 -2.03
N GLY A 115 0.06 6.66 -0.92
CA GLY A 115 0.10 5.45 -0.11
C GLY A 115 0.89 4.30 -0.75
N ALA A 116 0.43 3.08 -0.48
CA ALA A 116 1.04 1.83 -0.95
C ALA A 116 -0.01 0.86 -1.47
N GLN A 117 0.46 -0.19 -2.10
CA GLN A 117 -0.31 -1.36 -2.51
C GLN A 117 0.27 -2.63 -1.87
N GLU A 118 -0.54 -3.67 -1.74
CA GLU A 118 -0.05 -4.94 -1.19
C GLU A 118 0.85 -5.69 -2.18
N VAL A 119 1.80 -6.44 -1.60
CA VAL A 119 2.72 -7.30 -2.37
C VAL A 119 1.94 -8.42 -3.04
N PRO A 120 1.98 -8.55 -4.38
CA PRO A 120 1.39 -9.68 -5.08
C PRO A 120 2.25 -10.93 -4.90
N VAL A 121 1.59 -12.07 -4.68
CA VAL A 121 2.21 -13.39 -4.64
C VAL A 121 1.54 -14.27 -5.68
N ALA A 122 2.32 -14.76 -6.63
CA ALA A 122 1.83 -15.56 -7.74
C ALA A 122 2.15 -17.04 -7.53
N PHE A 123 1.14 -17.89 -7.65
CA PHE A 123 1.21 -19.33 -7.62
C PHE A 123 0.07 -19.90 -8.50
N PRO A 124 0.06 -21.16 -8.90
CA PRO A 124 -1.01 -21.72 -9.71
C PRO A 124 -2.40 -21.44 -9.13
N GLY A 125 -3.28 -20.84 -9.91
CA GLY A 125 -4.65 -20.52 -9.52
C GLY A 125 -4.85 -19.21 -8.72
N TRP A 126 -3.81 -18.44 -8.39
CA TRP A 126 -3.94 -17.21 -7.59
C TRP A 126 -4.84 -16.12 -8.20
N THR A 127 -5.23 -16.29 -9.47
CA THR A 127 -6.14 -15.37 -10.18
C THR A 127 -7.62 -15.77 -10.07
N LEU A 128 -7.92 -16.91 -9.45
CA LEU A 128 -9.32 -17.34 -9.26
C LEU A 128 -10.12 -16.32 -8.43
N PRO A 129 -11.39 -16.06 -8.77
CA PRO A 129 -12.30 -15.36 -7.88
C PRO A 129 -12.33 -16.04 -6.51
N GLY A 130 -12.25 -15.25 -5.44
CA GLY A 130 -12.07 -15.74 -4.07
C GLY A 130 -10.63 -15.63 -3.58
N VAL A 131 -9.62 -15.51 -4.46
CA VAL A 131 -8.25 -15.13 -4.07
C VAL A 131 -8.11 -13.61 -4.12
N MET A 132 -7.78 -13.00 -2.99
CA MET A 132 -7.67 -11.55 -2.86
C MET A 132 -6.59 -11.14 -1.86
N MET A 133 -6.22 -9.85 -1.88
CA MET A 133 -5.32 -9.30 -0.87
C MET A 133 -6.03 -9.06 0.46
N GLY A 134 -5.30 -9.15 1.57
CA GLY A 134 -5.85 -8.95 2.92
C GLY A 134 -6.48 -7.58 3.12
N GLY A 135 -5.86 -6.52 2.58
CA GLY A 135 -6.42 -5.16 2.62
C GLY A 135 -7.67 -4.99 1.77
N ALA A 136 -7.81 -5.75 0.67
CA ALA A 136 -9.05 -5.78 -0.11
C ALA A 136 -10.19 -6.44 0.69
N ALA A 137 -9.92 -7.58 1.33
CA ALA A 137 -10.87 -8.22 2.24
C ALA A 137 -11.29 -7.31 3.38
N GLN A 138 -10.33 -6.60 4.00
CA GLN A 138 -10.60 -5.60 5.03
C GLN A 138 -11.46 -4.44 4.51
N SER A 139 -11.21 -3.96 3.29
CA SER A 139 -11.99 -2.87 2.70
C SER A 139 -13.43 -3.28 2.44
N LEU A 140 -13.66 -4.48 1.91
CA LEU A 140 -15.02 -5.04 1.78
C LEU A 140 -15.72 -5.09 3.13
N LEU A 141 -15.04 -5.59 4.15
CA LEU A 141 -15.63 -5.80 5.48
C LEU A 141 -15.88 -4.48 6.21
N VAL A 142 -14.87 -3.61 6.33
CA VAL A 142 -14.94 -2.40 7.17
C VAL A 142 -15.67 -1.27 6.45
N THR A 143 -15.37 -1.03 5.17
CA THR A 143 -15.94 0.08 4.41
C THR A 143 -17.28 -0.28 3.79
N GLN A 144 -17.37 -1.44 3.11
CA GLN A 144 -18.56 -1.84 2.38
C GLN A 144 -19.54 -2.67 3.21
N ARG A 145 -19.14 -3.12 4.41
CA ARG A 145 -19.92 -4.01 5.30
C ARG A 145 -20.34 -5.32 4.59
N VAL A 146 -19.47 -5.82 3.70
CA VAL A 146 -19.64 -7.04 2.94
C VAL A 146 -18.63 -8.08 3.42
N LEU A 147 -19.13 -9.27 3.76
CA LEU A 147 -18.28 -10.41 4.09
C LEU A 147 -17.65 -10.95 2.80
N PRO A 148 -16.29 -11.02 2.68
CA PRO A 148 -15.63 -11.46 1.44
C PRO A 148 -15.83 -12.95 1.13
N GLY A 149 -16.10 -13.75 2.17
CA GLY A 149 -16.38 -15.18 2.07
C GLY A 149 -16.72 -15.77 3.42
N ARG A 150 -17.11 -17.05 3.44
CA ARG A 150 -17.52 -17.74 4.66
C ARG A 150 -16.43 -18.62 5.27
N ARG A 151 -15.62 -19.25 4.42
CA ARG A 151 -14.51 -20.14 4.81
C ARG A 151 -13.20 -19.54 4.31
N VAL A 152 -12.52 -18.84 5.17
CA VAL A 152 -11.37 -18.00 4.79
C VAL A 152 -10.07 -18.62 5.26
N VAL A 153 -9.11 -18.79 4.34
CA VAL A 153 -7.70 -19.03 4.65
C VAL A 153 -6.98 -17.70 4.60
N MET A 154 -6.22 -17.38 5.66
CA MET A 154 -5.32 -16.21 5.69
C MET A 154 -3.90 -16.68 5.43
N ALA A 155 -3.16 -16.00 4.57
CA ALA A 155 -1.75 -16.33 4.29
C ALA A 155 -0.92 -15.07 4.13
N GLY A 156 0.27 -15.06 4.74
CA GLY A 156 1.12 -13.88 4.64
C GLY A 156 2.23 -13.84 5.67
N VAL A 157 2.59 -12.61 6.04
CA VAL A 157 3.59 -12.33 7.06
C VAL A 157 3.21 -11.09 7.86
N GLY A 158 3.41 -11.16 9.17
CA GLY A 158 3.26 -10.01 10.05
C GLY A 158 1.85 -9.74 10.58
N PRO A 159 1.66 -8.61 11.28
CA PRO A 159 0.48 -8.39 12.12
C PRO A 159 -0.82 -8.08 11.38
N LEU A 160 -0.77 -7.63 10.12
CA LEU A 160 -1.98 -7.27 9.38
C LEU A 160 -2.93 -8.47 9.20
N GLN A 161 -2.38 -9.65 8.92
CA GLN A 161 -3.19 -10.85 8.77
C GLN A 161 -3.96 -11.21 10.05
N LEU A 162 -3.36 -11.00 11.23
CA LEU A 162 -4.03 -11.26 12.52
C LEU A 162 -5.21 -10.31 12.73
N LYS A 163 -5.02 -9.04 12.39
CA LYS A 163 -6.07 -8.03 12.45
C LYS A 163 -7.23 -8.37 11.53
N VAL A 164 -6.94 -8.67 10.25
CA VAL A 164 -7.97 -9.01 9.26
C VAL A 164 -8.70 -10.29 9.65
N ALA A 165 -7.98 -11.33 10.10
CA ALA A 165 -8.57 -12.56 10.60
C ALA A 165 -9.51 -12.34 11.80
N SER A 166 -9.08 -11.50 12.76
CA SER A 166 -9.92 -11.14 13.91
C SER A 166 -11.22 -10.44 13.48
N GLN A 167 -11.13 -9.50 12.53
CA GLN A 167 -12.29 -8.78 12.00
C GLN A 167 -13.24 -9.70 11.22
N LEU A 168 -12.71 -10.66 10.45
CA LEU A 168 -13.49 -11.65 9.74
C LEU A 168 -14.27 -12.57 10.71
N LEU A 169 -13.62 -13.03 11.78
CA LEU A 169 -14.28 -13.81 12.84
C LEU A 169 -15.40 -13.02 13.53
N GLU A 170 -15.17 -11.73 13.80
CA GLU A 170 -16.18 -10.84 14.38
C GLU A 170 -17.39 -10.64 13.46
N ALA A 171 -17.17 -10.66 12.16
CA ALA A 171 -18.21 -10.56 11.15
C ALA A 171 -18.93 -11.90 10.85
N GLY A 172 -18.52 -12.98 11.49
CA GLY A 172 -19.16 -14.30 11.38
C GLY A 172 -18.58 -15.22 10.30
N ALA A 173 -17.39 -14.90 9.73
CA ALA A 173 -16.67 -15.85 8.89
C ALA A 173 -15.99 -16.93 9.73
N SER A 174 -15.78 -18.10 9.14
CA SER A 174 -14.91 -19.14 9.67
C SER A 174 -13.51 -18.94 9.10
N VAL A 175 -12.55 -18.55 9.93
CA VAL A 175 -11.13 -18.55 9.54
C VAL A 175 -10.61 -19.97 9.71
N VAL A 176 -10.46 -20.65 8.56
CA VAL A 176 -10.08 -22.07 8.49
C VAL A 176 -8.68 -22.28 9.05
N GLU A 177 -7.75 -21.41 8.63
CA GLU A 177 -6.36 -21.47 9.04
C GLU A 177 -5.63 -20.16 8.74
N ILE A 178 -4.60 -19.85 9.54
CA ILE A 178 -3.65 -18.76 9.29
C ILE A 178 -2.28 -19.37 8.98
N LEU A 179 -1.77 -19.05 7.80
CA LEU A 179 -0.48 -19.47 7.28
C LEU A 179 0.52 -18.31 7.41
N GLU A 180 1.42 -18.42 8.37
CA GLU A 180 2.52 -17.47 8.55
C GLU A 180 3.75 -17.98 7.82
N ALA A 181 4.24 -17.22 6.83
CA ALA A 181 5.39 -17.65 6.03
C ALA A 181 6.69 -17.64 6.85
N SER A 182 6.82 -16.75 7.84
CA SER A 182 7.99 -16.65 8.68
C SER A 182 8.06 -17.78 9.72
N SER A 183 9.26 -18.07 10.20
CA SER A 183 9.45 -18.82 11.44
C SER A 183 8.89 -18.01 12.61
N THR A 184 8.69 -18.67 13.77
CA THR A 184 8.32 -17.97 15.01
C THR A 184 9.19 -16.72 15.17
N PRO A 185 8.63 -15.53 15.35
CA PRO A 185 9.44 -14.32 15.34
C PRO A 185 10.56 -14.47 16.37
N PRO A 186 11.82 -14.26 15.99
CA PRO A 186 12.86 -14.07 16.97
C PRO A 186 12.53 -12.75 17.67
N VAL A 187 11.79 -12.82 18.78
CA VAL A 187 11.70 -11.69 19.70
C VAL A 187 13.08 -11.57 20.32
N SER A 188 14.00 -10.92 19.58
CA SER A 188 15.28 -10.57 20.18
C SER A 188 14.98 -9.73 21.41
N MET A 189 15.76 -9.91 22.48
CA MET A 189 15.61 -9.12 23.71
C MET A 189 15.62 -7.61 23.41
N GLU A 190 16.38 -7.20 22.38
CA GLU A 190 16.43 -5.84 21.87
C GLU A 190 15.08 -5.38 21.25
N ASN A 191 14.45 -6.21 20.43
CA ASN A 191 13.14 -5.91 19.85
C ASN A 191 12.02 -5.90 20.89
N ALA A 192 12.10 -6.78 21.90
CA ALA A 192 11.20 -6.77 23.05
C ALA A 192 11.34 -5.47 23.85
N LEU A 193 12.57 -5.03 24.14
CA LEU A 193 12.84 -3.78 24.85
C LEU A 193 12.37 -2.54 24.05
N ARG A 194 12.63 -2.49 22.75
CA ARG A 194 12.12 -1.42 21.86
C ARG A 194 10.58 -1.37 21.79
N SER A 195 9.94 -2.52 21.90
CA SER A 195 8.48 -2.63 21.91
C SER A 195 7.86 -2.14 23.23
N LEU A 196 8.58 -2.12 24.34
CA LEU A 196 8.09 -1.69 25.67
C LEU A 196 7.58 -0.23 25.68
N GLY A 197 8.04 0.62 24.77
CA GLY A 197 7.53 2.00 24.60
C GLY A 197 6.17 2.11 23.88
N HIS A 198 5.63 1.00 23.33
CA HIS A 198 4.44 0.99 22.46
C HIS A 198 3.31 0.12 23.01
N TRP A 199 2.98 0.28 24.30
CA TRP A 199 1.98 -0.52 25.04
C TRP A 199 0.62 -0.61 24.34
N GLY A 200 0.16 0.45 23.65
CA GLY A 200 -1.10 0.44 22.91
C GLY A 200 -1.12 -0.61 21.82
N LYS A 201 -0.05 -0.66 20.99
CA LYS A 201 0.08 -1.63 19.89
C LYS A 201 0.29 -3.05 20.38
N MET A 202 1.02 -3.22 21.48
CA MET A 202 1.17 -4.53 22.12
C MET A 202 -0.17 -5.05 22.64
N ARG A 203 -0.98 -4.19 23.28
CA ARG A 203 -2.33 -4.54 23.76
C ARG A 203 -3.25 -4.91 22.60
N GLU A 204 -3.19 -4.16 21.48
CA GLU A 204 -3.96 -4.44 20.27
C GLU A 204 -3.56 -5.80 19.68
N GLY A 205 -2.28 -6.08 19.52
CA GLY A 205 -1.79 -7.38 19.04
C GLY A 205 -2.19 -8.54 19.95
N LEU A 206 -2.11 -8.36 21.27
CA LEU A 206 -2.57 -9.36 22.25
C LEU A 206 -4.08 -9.61 22.14
N LYS A 207 -4.90 -8.56 21.94
CA LYS A 207 -6.34 -8.69 21.72
C LYS A 207 -6.64 -9.56 20.51
N TYR A 208 -5.97 -9.32 19.37
CA TYR A 208 -6.15 -10.15 18.17
C TYR A 208 -5.73 -11.60 18.42
N TRP A 209 -4.58 -11.82 19.05
CA TRP A 209 -4.09 -13.17 19.36
C TRP A 209 -5.04 -13.93 20.29
N LEU A 210 -5.54 -13.30 21.37
CA LEU A 210 -6.52 -13.89 22.28
C LEU A 210 -7.82 -14.27 21.56
N LYS A 211 -8.28 -13.41 20.64
CA LYS A 211 -9.47 -13.67 19.81
C LYS A 211 -9.28 -14.91 18.94
N LEU A 212 -8.15 -15.00 18.25
CA LEU A 212 -7.81 -16.16 17.41
C LEU A 212 -7.68 -17.44 18.24
N LYS A 213 -7.05 -17.36 19.40
CA LYS A 213 -6.95 -18.50 20.32
C LYS A 213 -8.32 -18.95 20.82
N SER A 214 -9.22 -18.02 21.14
CA SER A 214 -10.57 -18.34 21.60
C SER A 214 -11.44 -18.97 20.51
N SER A 215 -11.23 -18.62 19.24
CA SER A 215 -11.90 -19.22 18.08
C SER A 215 -11.34 -20.60 17.69
N ARG A 216 -10.26 -21.04 18.34
CA ARG A 216 -9.51 -22.25 18.00
C ARG A 216 -9.02 -22.29 16.54
N THR A 217 -8.80 -21.12 15.94
CA THR A 217 -8.25 -21.00 14.58
C THR A 217 -6.81 -21.54 14.57
N PRO A 218 -6.49 -22.54 13.75
CA PRO A 218 -5.11 -23.04 13.61
C PRO A 218 -4.20 -21.92 13.06
N TYR A 219 -3.01 -21.82 13.64
CA TYR A 219 -1.97 -20.87 13.21
C TYR A 219 -0.67 -21.64 12.98
N HIS A 220 -0.22 -21.69 11.72
CA HIS A 220 0.96 -22.45 11.35
C HIS A 220 2.05 -21.53 10.79
N HIS A 221 3.22 -21.57 11.44
CA HIS A 221 4.43 -20.93 10.96
C HIS A 221 5.07 -21.74 9.84
N ARG A 222 5.87 -21.09 8.99
CA ARG A 222 6.55 -21.71 7.84
C ARG A 222 5.58 -22.42 6.90
N HIS A 223 4.41 -21.85 6.68
CA HIS A 223 3.44 -22.35 5.71
C HIS A 223 3.01 -21.26 4.75
N VAL A 224 2.88 -21.63 3.48
CA VAL A 224 2.42 -20.74 2.41
C VAL A 224 1.40 -21.46 1.51
N PRO A 225 0.51 -20.73 0.82
CA PRO A 225 -0.28 -21.29 -0.26
C PRO A 225 0.63 -21.53 -1.47
N VAL A 226 0.52 -22.72 -2.05
CA VAL A 226 1.28 -23.13 -3.25
C VAL A 226 0.37 -23.40 -4.43
N GLY A 227 -0.95 -23.41 -4.24
CA GLY A 227 -1.95 -23.56 -5.29
C GLY A 227 -3.34 -23.17 -4.82
N ALA A 228 -4.16 -22.69 -5.73
CA ALA A 228 -5.59 -22.46 -5.54
C ALA A 228 -6.37 -23.28 -6.54
N LEU A 229 -7.36 -24.03 -6.06
CA LEU A 229 -8.14 -24.99 -6.84
C LEU A 229 -9.59 -24.52 -6.94
N GLY A 230 -10.18 -24.70 -8.11
CA GLY A 230 -11.57 -24.41 -8.41
C GLY A 230 -11.80 -24.21 -9.90
N LYS A 231 -13.06 -24.32 -10.33
CA LYS A 231 -13.41 -24.15 -11.76
C LYS A 231 -13.77 -22.71 -12.11
N LYS A 232 -14.67 -22.09 -11.35
CA LYS A 232 -15.15 -20.71 -11.57
C LYS A 232 -14.70 -19.77 -10.45
N GLN A 233 -14.51 -20.31 -9.29
CA GLN A 233 -14.09 -19.60 -8.08
C GLN A 233 -13.26 -20.54 -7.21
N LEU A 234 -12.64 -20.03 -6.17
CA LEU A 234 -11.88 -20.81 -5.22
C LEU A 234 -12.79 -21.83 -4.50
N GLU A 235 -12.36 -23.08 -4.48
CA GLU A 235 -13.01 -24.20 -3.79
C GLU A 235 -12.07 -24.81 -2.73
N ALA A 236 -10.75 -24.75 -3.00
CA ALA A 236 -9.74 -25.22 -2.05
C ALA A 236 -8.40 -24.54 -2.27
N VAL A 237 -7.57 -24.53 -1.24
CA VAL A 237 -6.20 -24.01 -1.23
C VAL A 237 -5.22 -25.15 -0.95
N VAL A 238 -4.22 -25.33 -1.80
CA VAL A 238 -3.08 -26.22 -1.53
C VAL A 238 -2.04 -25.42 -0.76
N VAL A 239 -1.63 -25.93 0.39
CA VAL A 239 -0.66 -25.29 1.28
C VAL A 239 0.51 -26.23 1.51
N ALA A 240 1.71 -25.68 1.73
CA ALA A 240 2.89 -26.47 2.01
C ALA A 240 3.79 -25.78 3.07
N GLN A 241 4.65 -26.57 3.69
CA GLN A 241 5.72 -26.05 4.52
C GLN A 241 6.81 -25.39 3.66
N VAL A 242 7.48 -24.38 4.25
CA VAL A 242 8.63 -23.71 3.63
C VAL A 242 9.82 -23.68 4.61
N ASN A 243 11.01 -23.61 4.04
CA ASN A 243 12.25 -23.33 4.78
C ASN A 243 12.38 -21.83 5.12
N ASP A 244 13.51 -21.42 5.72
CA ASP A 244 13.74 -20.01 6.11
C ASP A 244 13.85 -19.04 4.93
N ASP A 245 14.14 -19.54 3.72
CA ASP A 245 14.13 -18.75 2.47
C ASP A 245 12.79 -18.80 1.74
N TRP A 246 11.77 -19.36 2.36
CA TRP A 246 10.41 -19.60 1.83
C TRP A 246 10.35 -20.51 0.60
N GLN A 247 11.36 -21.38 0.44
CA GLN A 247 11.29 -22.44 -0.55
C GLN A 247 10.44 -23.60 -0.02
N MET A 248 9.57 -24.12 -0.88
CA MET A 248 8.66 -25.22 -0.54
C MET A 248 9.44 -26.49 -0.14
N VAL A 249 8.98 -27.12 0.94
CA VAL A 249 9.47 -28.46 1.35
C VAL A 249 8.60 -29.51 0.66
N PRO A 250 9.15 -30.29 -0.28
CA PRO A 250 8.38 -31.28 -1.02
C PRO A 250 7.75 -32.35 -0.12
N GLY A 251 6.55 -32.80 -0.46
CA GLY A 251 5.84 -33.86 0.29
C GLY A 251 5.12 -33.37 1.56
N THR A 252 5.06 -32.04 1.76
CA THR A 252 4.32 -31.43 2.88
C THR A 252 3.00 -30.80 2.44
N GLU A 253 2.65 -30.97 1.17
CA GLU A 253 1.45 -30.39 0.58
C GLU A 253 0.17 -31.00 1.19
N ARG A 254 -0.77 -30.14 1.52
CA ARG A 254 -2.11 -30.53 1.97
C ARG A 254 -3.16 -29.55 1.43
N THR A 255 -4.38 -30.02 1.34
CA THR A 255 -5.49 -29.24 0.78
C THR A 255 -6.43 -28.78 1.88
N LEU A 256 -6.80 -27.49 1.85
CA LEU A 256 -7.78 -26.88 2.73
C LEU A 256 -8.99 -26.43 1.92
N GLU A 257 -10.19 -26.89 2.26
CA GLU A 257 -11.41 -26.38 1.65
C GLU A 257 -11.68 -24.95 2.11
N ALA A 258 -11.80 -24.02 1.16
CA ALA A 258 -12.05 -22.60 1.41
C ALA A 258 -12.70 -21.95 0.19
N ASP A 259 -13.56 -20.97 0.43
CA ASP A 259 -14.15 -20.12 -0.62
C ASP A 259 -13.38 -18.80 -0.79
N THR A 260 -12.49 -18.49 0.15
CA THR A 260 -11.70 -17.25 0.14
C THR A 260 -10.28 -17.51 0.65
N LEU A 261 -9.30 -16.97 -0.10
CA LEU A 261 -7.90 -16.91 0.31
C LEU A 261 -7.47 -15.45 0.34
N CYS A 262 -7.06 -14.97 1.52
CA CYS A 262 -6.55 -13.63 1.73
C CYS A 262 -5.02 -13.64 1.84
N LEU A 263 -4.35 -12.88 0.97
CA LEU A 263 -2.89 -12.76 0.92
C LEU A 263 -2.43 -11.46 1.57
N SER A 264 -1.44 -11.51 2.46
CA SER A 264 -0.91 -10.34 3.20
C SER A 264 0.60 -10.45 3.39
N TYR A 265 1.37 -10.17 2.35
CA TYR A 265 2.83 -10.31 2.34
C TYR A 265 3.57 -8.97 2.45
N GLY A 266 2.91 -7.91 2.93
CA GLY A 266 3.48 -6.57 3.06
C GLY A 266 3.04 -5.62 1.96
N PHE A 267 3.77 -4.51 1.82
CA PHE A 267 3.36 -3.40 0.97
C PHE A 267 4.47 -2.93 0.04
N LEU A 268 4.07 -2.33 -1.09
CA LEU A 268 4.93 -1.71 -2.09
C LEU A 268 4.57 -0.22 -2.20
N PRO A 269 5.54 0.71 -2.16
CA PRO A 269 5.30 2.13 -2.34
C PRO A 269 4.62 2.47 -3.67
N SER A 270 3.65 3.37 -3.65
CA SER A 270 2.97 3.87 -4.87
C SER A 270 3.76 5.02 -5.50
N VAL A 271 4.84 4.71 -6.20
CA VAL A 271 5.80 5.69 -6.75
C VAL A 271 5.48 6.22 -8.15
N GLN A 272 4.30 5.95 -8.71
CA GLN A 272 4.00 6.27 -10.11
C GLN A 272 4.01 7.78 -10.39
N LEU A 273 3.41 8.60 -9.52
CA LEU A 273 3.41 10.07 -9.68
C LEU A 273 4.82 10.65 -9.53
N THR A 274 5.59 10.21 -8.55
CA THR A 274 6.95 10.70 -8.34
C THR A 274 7.91 10.26 -9.46
N ARG A 275 7.69 9.06 -10.03
CA ARG A 275 8.40 8.60 -11.24
C ARG A 275 8.05 9.42 -12.46
N LEU A 276 6.77 9.77 -12.65
CA LEU A 276 6.32 10.60 -13.77
C LEU A 276 6.97 11.98 -13.73
N LEU A 277 7.16 12.54 -12.54
CA LEU A 277 7.89 13.79 -12.34
C LEU A 277 9.41 13.65 -12.57
N GLY A 278 9.96 12.44 -12.47
CA GLY A 278 11.39 12.19 -12.54
C GLY A 278 12.10 12.40 -11.20
N CYS A 279 11.39 12.24 -10.07
CA CYS A 279 12.02 12.24 -8.75
C CYS A 279 13.03 11.10 -8.61
N ARG A 280 14.08 11.32 -7.81
CA ARG A 280 15.02 10.26 -7.44
C ARG A 280 14.30 9.18 -6.67
N LEU A 281 14.59 7.93 -7.00
CA LEU A 281 14.16 6.75 -6.25
C LEU A 281 15.37 6.07 -5.63
N ASP A 282 15.17 5.54 -4.43
CA ASP A 282 16.13 4.66 -3.76
C ASP A 282 15.50 3.27 -3.59
N TYR A 283 16.34 2.23 -3.61
CA TYR A 283 15.87 0.86 -3.41
C TYR A 283 15.93 0.50 -1.92
N ASP A 284 14.80 0.09 -1.36
CA ASP A 284 14.75 -0.46 0.00
C ASP A 284 14.86 -1.99 -0.07
N GLY A 285 16.01 -2.53 0.35
CA GLY A 285 16.27 -3.97 0.37
C GLY A 285 15.39 -4.75 1.34
N ARG A 286 14.83 -4.11 2.39
CA ARG A 286 13.91 -4.74 3.35
C ARG A 286 12.52 -4.95 2.75
N ALA A 287 11.99 -3.91 2.13
CA ALA A 287 10.73 -3.99 1.40
C ALA A 287 10.88 -4.68 0.03
N GLY A 288 12.10 -4.81 -0.47
CA GLY A 288 12.38 -5.33 -1.80
C GLY A 288 11.76 -4.49 -2.92
N ALA A 289 11.71 -3.17 -2.73
CA ALA A 289 10.99 -2.26 -3.60
C ALA A 289 11.67 -0.88 -3.71
N TRP A 290 11.31 -0.16 -4.77
CA TRP A 290 11.74 1.22 -4.98
C TRP A 290 10.82 2.18 -4.23
N MET A 291 11.40 3.17 -3.54
CA MET A 291 10.70 4.24 -2.83
C MET A 291 11.21 5.61 -3.30
N THR A 292 10.43 6.65 -3.08
CA THR A 292 10.83 8.00 -3.44
C THR A 292 11.79 8.56 -2.40
N TRP A 293 12.97 8.97 -2.84
CA TRP A 293 13.91 9.67 -1.97
C TRP A 293 13.35 11.02 -1.51
N HIS A 294 13.55 11.36 -0.25
CA HIS A 294 13.23 12.64 0.33
C HIS A 294 14.23 13.03 1.43
N ASP A 295 14.32 14.32 1.70
CA ASP A 295 15.11 14.86 2.79
C ASP A 295 14.36 14.85 4.14
N ALA A 296 14.94 15.45 5.17
CA ALA A 296 14.33 15.54 6.50
C ALA A 296 13.06 16.42 6.57
N ASP A 297 12.84 17.26 5.58
CA ASP A 297 11.66 18.11 5.41
C ASP A 297 10.61 17.48 4.48
N GLN A 298 10.81 16.20 4.11
CA GLN A 298 9.98 15.43 3.20
C GLN A 298 10.02 15.96 1.74
N GLN A 299 10.96 16.84 1.40
CA GLN A 299 11.13 17.32 0.05
C GLN A 299 11.87 16.27 -0.79
N THR A 300 11.36 16.00 -1.98
CA THR A 300 12.00 15.11 -2.95
C THR A 300 13.23 15.75 -3.58
N SER A 301 13.87 15.05 -4.52
CA SER A 301 14.94 15.63 -5.34
C SER A 301 14.50 16.79 -6.23
N LEU A 302 13.20 17.07 -6.32
CA LEU A 302 12.62 18.18 -7.05
C LEU A 302 12.16 19.29 -6.09
N PRO A 303 12.65 20.52 -6.23
CA PRO A 303 12.25 21.64 -5.37
C PRO A 303 10.73 21.89 -5.43
N GLY A 304 10.10 22.01 -4.25
CA GLY A 304 8.67 22.28 -4.13
C GLY A 304 7.77 21.06 -4.28
N VAL A 305 8.34 19.87 -4.48
CA VAL A 305 7.63 18.58 -4.47
C VAL A 305 8.00 17.81 -3.21
N TYR A 306 7.01 17.49 -2.41
CA TYR A 306 7.14 16.77 -1.14
C TYR A 306 6.44 15.41 -1.24
N VAL A 307 6.85 14.49 -0.40
CA VAL A 307 6.18 13.19 -0.24
C VAL A 307 5.83 12.97 1.23
N ALA A 308 4.81 12.15 1.48
CA ALA A 308 4.45 11.78 2.84
C ALA A 308 3.88 10.35 2.89
N GLY A 309 4.25 9.63 3.93
CA GLY A 309 3.83 8.25 4.13
C GLY A 309 4.52 7.27 3.18
N GLU A 310 3.85 6.21 2.87
CA GLU A 310 4.46 4.99 2.33
C GLU A 310 5.10 5.13 0.94
N VAL A 311 4.87 6.24 0.23
CA VAL A 311 5.56 6.55 -1.03
C VAL A 311 7.06 6.82 -0.82
N GLY A 312 7.45 7.31 0.38
CA GLY A 312 8.83 7.53 0.81
C GLY A 312 9.44 6.35 1.58
N GLY A 313 8.66 5.30 1.85
CA GLY A 313 9.07 4.11 2.59
C GLY A 313 7.93 3.53 3.43
N ILE A 314 7.91 2.21 3.60
CA ILE A 314 6.84 1.53 4.34
C ILE A 314 7.07 1.72 5.84
N GLY A 315 6.29 2.61 6.46
CA GLY A 315 6.39 2.96 7.88
C GLY A 315 5.10 2.82 8.69
N GLY A 316 3.97 2.61 8.01
CA GLY A 316 2.64 2.55 8.63
C GLY A 316 2.04 3.94 8.90
N ALA A 317 0.82 3.94 9.42
CA ALA A 317 -0.01 5.14 9.50
C ALA A 317 0.53 6.24 10.43
N ASP A 318 1.15 5.87 11.55
CA ASP A 318 1.70 6.86 12.49
C ASP A 318 2.89 7.61 11.88
N VAL A 319 3.76 6.87 11.19
CA VAL A 319 4.87 7.46 10.42
C VAL A 319 4.30 8.36 9.33
N ALA A 320 3.34 7.86 8.55
CA ALA A 320 2.72 8.61 7.46
C ALA A 320 2.09 9.93 7.95
N LEU A 321 1.39 9.90 9.09
CA LEU A 321 0.76 11.09 9.68
C LEU A 321 1.79 12.15 10.06
N GLU A 322 2.86 11.76 10.75
CA GLU A 322 3.88 12.71 11.20
C GLU A 322 4.74 13.22 10.02
N GLU A 323 5.01 12.40 9.01
CA GLU A 323 5.65 12.83 7.76
C GLU A 323 4.77 13.83 7.01
N GLY A 324 3.46 13.57 6.93
CA GLY A 324 2.51 14.52 6.36
C GLY A 324 2.54 15.87 7.06
N ARG A 325 2.56 15.87 8.39
CA ARG A 325 2.69 17.11 9.17
C ARG A 325 3.98 17.87 8.83
N ILE A 326 5.12 17.17 8.75
CA ILE A 326 6.39 17.79 8.38
C ILE A 326 6.31 18.36 6.96
N ALA A 327 5.78 17.61 6.00
CA ALA A 327 5.62 18.09 4.62
C ALA A 327 4.74 19.34 4.53
N GLY A 328 3.60 19.36 5.27
CA GLY A 328 2.70 20.52 5.34
C GLY A 328 3.37 21.75 5.92
N ILE A 329 4.09 21.60 7.03
CA ILE A 329 4.87 22.69 7.66
C ILE A 329 5.95 23.20 6.68
N ALA A 330 6.71 22.31 6.05
CA ALA A 330 7.80 22.67 5.16
C ALA A 330 7.30 23.38 3.89
N ALA A 331 6.24 22.88 3.27
CA ALA A 331 5.63 23.50 2.09
C ALA A 331 5.09 24.90 2.40
N ALA A 332 4.37 25.06 3.52
CA ALA A 332 3.85 26.35 3.96
C ALA A 332 4.97 27.34 4.32
N ARG A 333 6.05 26.86 4.94
CA ARG A 333 7.22 27.69 5.28
C ARG A 333 7.88 28.31 4.04
N VAL A 334 8.06 27.53 2.97
CA VAL A 334 8.64 28.00 1.71
C VAL A 334 7.74 29.04 1.02
N LEU A 335 6.44 29.01 1.28
CA LEU A 335 5.48 30.02 0.82
C LEU A 335 5.41 31.27 1.72
N GLY A 336 6.25 31.36 2.74
CA GLY A 336 6.24 32.46 3.69
C GLY A 336 5.07 32.46 4.68
N LYS A 337 4.38 31.30 4.81
CA LYS A 337 3.21 31.19 5.70
C LYS A 337 3.59 30.77 7.13
N GLY A 338 2.81 31.28 8.11
CA GLY A 338 2.89 30.99 9.55
C GLY A 338 4.05 31.68 10.28
N GLY A 339 3.85 31.98 11.56
CA GLY A 339 4.81 32.66 12.44
C GLY A 339 5.97 31.77 12.89
N ALA A 340 7.16 32.35 13.10
CA ALA A 340 8.42 31.64 13.31
C ALA A 340 8.47 30.79 14.60
N ASP A 341 8.04 31.33 15.76
CA ASP A 341 8.29 30.70 17.07
C ASP A 341 7.32 29.55 17.42
N ARG A 342 6.05 29.71 17.09
CA ARG A 342 5.04 28.66 17.33
C ARG A 342 5.35 27.40 16.51
N LYS A 343 5.78 27.59 15.26
CA LYS A 343 6.13 26.52 14.33
C LYS A 343 7.34 25.72 14.77
N ARG A 344 8.37 26.38 15.30
CA ARG A 344 9.60 25.69 15.74
C ARG A 344 9.31 24.66 16.82
N ARG A 345 8.45 25.00 17.80
CA ARG A 345 8.05 24.06 18.86
C ARG A 345 7.17 22.91 18.34
N GLN A 346 6.24 23.22 17.46
CA GLN A 346 5.33 22.25 16.85
C GLN A 346 6.11 21.26 15.97
N GLU A 347 7.00 21.76 15.12
CA GLU A 347 7.88 20.96 14.27
C GLU A 347 8.80 20.04 15.09
N GLN A 348 9.41 20.53 16.16
CA GLN A 348 10.23 19.70 17.05
C GLN A 348 9.41 18.59 17.72
N GLY A 349 8.18 18.88 18.15
CA GLY A 349 7.26 17.86 18.67
C GLY A 349 6.92 16.80 17.66
N THR A 350 6.61 17.20 16.43
CA THR A 350 6.31 16.30 15.29
C THR A 350 7.50 15.42 14.95
N ARG A 351 8.72 15.98 14.86
CA ARG A 351 9.94 15.19 14.59
C ARG A 351 10.24 14.16 15.68
N LYS A 352 9.97 14.49 16.96
CA LYS A 352 10.11 13.52 18.07
C LYS A 352 9.09 12.38 17.97
N ARG A 353 7.84 12.69 17.60
CA ARG A 353 6.82 11.65 17.38
C ARG A 353 7.17 10.77 16.18
N LEU A 354 7.65 11.38 15.08
CA LEU A 354 8.11 10.64 13.91
C LEU A 354 9.26 9.68 14.26
N ALA A 355 10.25 10.15 15.01
CA ALA A 355 11.36 9.29 15.43
C ALA A 355 10.88 8.05 16.20
N ARG A 356 9.97 8.24 17.17
CA ARG A 356 9.37 7.12 17.92
C ARG A 356 8.55 6.17 17.04
N ALA A 357 7.75 6.74 16.10
CA ALA A 357 6.96 5.93 15.18
C ALA A 357 7.85 5.09 14.26
N ARG A 358 8.96 5.64 13.78
CA ARG A 358 9.95 4.93 12.95
C ARG A 358 10.66 3.82 13.71
N GLU A 359 10.99 4.00 14.99
CA GLU A 359 11.56 2.93 15.82
C GLU A 359 10.66 1.68 15.84
N PHE A 360 9.37 1.87 16.00
CA PHE A 360 8.40 0.76 15.95
C PHE A 360 8.27 0.17 14.55
N ALA A 361 8.20 1.02 13.52
CA ALA A 361 8.13 0.59 12.12
C ALA A 361 9.33 -0.25 11.71
N ASP A 362 10.55 0.10 12.16
CA ASP A 362 11.77 -0.66 11.89
C ASP A 362 11.72 -2.07 12.50
N VAL A 363 11.19 -2.21 13.72
CA VAL A 363 10.97 -3.52 14.36
C VAL A 363 9.97 -4.35 13.54
N ALA A 364 8.84 -3.75 13.15
CA ALA A 364 7.82 -4.43 12.35
C ALA A 364 8.32 -4.82 10.95
N ALA A 365 9.09 -3.94 10.29
CA ALA A 365 9.69 -4.22 8.98
C ALA A 365 10.66 -5.40 9.01
N GLY A 366 11.42 -5.55 10.10
CA GLY A 366 12.31 -6.72 10.29
C GLY A 366 11.56 -8.06 10.33
N MET A 367 10.30 -8.06 10.79
CA MET A 367 9.44 -9.26 10.82
C MET A 367 8.82 -9.57 9.45
N MET A 368 8.72 -8.60 8.55
CA MET A 368 8.00 -8.69 7.28
C MET A 368 8.92 -8.79 6.05
N GLN A 369 10.20 -9.11 6.26
CA GLN A 369 11.15 -9.20 5.15
C GLN A 369 10.80 -10.33 4.19
N LEU A 370 10.56 -9.98 2.91
CA LEU A 370 10.28 -10.95 1.85
C LEU A 370 11.49 -11.81 1.55
N LYS A 371 11.29 -13.12 1.39
CA LYS A 371 12.35 -14.08 1.09
C LYS A 371 12.37 -14.47 -0.39
N PRO A 372 13.54 -14.91 -0.90
CA PRO A 372 13.69 -15.24 -2.33
C PRO A 372 12.75 -16.34 -2.83
N GLY A 373 12.44 -17.34 -2.02
CA GLY A 373 11.60 -18.49 -2.41
C GLY A 373 10.18 -18.13 -2.77
N LEU A 374 9.72 -16.89 -2.49
CA LEU A 374 8.36 -16.47 -2.86
C LEU A 374 8.10 -16.57 -4.38
N ILE A 375 9.11 -16.29 -5.23
CA ILE A 375 8.95 -16.38 -6.67
C ILE A 375 9.03 -17.84 -7.17
N ASP A 376 9.58 -18.76 -6.37
CA ASP A 376 9.68 -20.18 -6.73
C ASP A 376 8.33 -20.89 -6.66
N LEU A 377 7.30 -20.26 -6.08
CA LEU A 377 5.92 -20.75 -6.10
C LEU A 377 5.30 -20.67 -7.52
N THR A 378 5.89 -19.92 -8.44
CA THR A 378 5.40 -19.82 -9.81
C THR A 378 5.84 -21.02 -10.66
N THR A 379 4.91 -21.53 -11.47
CA THR A 379 5.17 -22.47 -12.56
C THR A 379 5.15 -21.73 -13.92
N GLY A 380 5.60 -22.36 -15.00
CA GLY A 380 5.57 -21.75 -16.34
C GLY A 380 4.20 -21.21 -16.75
N ASP A 381 3.12 -21.89 -16.35
CA ASP A 381 1.74 -21.53 -16.68
C ASP A 381 1.13 -20.52 -15.70
N THR A 382 1.82 -20.18 -14.60
CA THR A 382 1.31 -19.21 -13.63
C THR A 382 1.17 -17.83 -14.25
N ILE A 383 -0.01 -17.25 -14.21
CA ILE A 383 -0.27 -15.89 -14.71
C ILE A 383 0.48 -14.88 -13.84
N ILE A 384 1.34 -14.08 -14.44
CA ILE A 384 2.08 -12.97 -13.81
C ILE A 384 1.35 -11.64 -14.04
N CYS A 385 0.93 -11.37 -15.27
CA CYS A 385 0.14 -10.18 -15.58
C CYS A 385 -1.33 -10.55 -15.77
N ARG A 386 -2.17 -10.19 -14.77
CA ARG A 386 -3.62 -10.48 -14.82
C ARG A 386 -4.35 -9.71 -15.91
N CYS A 387 -3.88 -8.51 -16.27
CA CYS A 387 -4.53 -7.65 -17.25
C CYS A 387 -4.35 -8.17 -18.69
N GLU A 388 -3.15 -8.64 -19.00
CA GLU A 388 -2.75 -9.10 -20.34
C GLU A 388 -2.62 -10.65 -20.43
N HIS A 389 -2.97 -11.36 -19.34
CA HIS A 389 -2.90 -12.82 -19.24
C HIS A 389 -1.52 -13.43 -19.54
N VAL A 390 -0.44 -12.69 -19.26
CA VAL A 390 0.93 -13.14 -19.51
C VAL A 390 1.39 -14.05 -18.40
N THR A 391 1.95 -15.23 -18.78
CA THR A 391 2.43 -16.25 -17.85
C THR A 391 3.90 -16.06 -17.47
N ALA A 392 4.35 -16.77 -16.44
CA ALA A 392 5.75 -16.77 -16.00
C ALA A 392 6.68 -17.36 -17.07
N GLY A 393 6.23 -18.35 -17.84
CA GLY A 393 6.96 -18.90 -18.99
C GLY A 393 7.22 -17.84 -20.04
N GLN A 394 6.19 -17.13 -20.50
CA GLN A 394 6.31 -16.05 -21.48
C GLN A 394 7.22 -14.91 -20.98
N VAL A 395 7.10 -14.52 -19.70
CA VAL A 395 8.02 -13.54 -19.10
C VAL A 395 9.45 -14.05 -19.13
N THR A 396 9.65 -15.32 -18.74
CA THR A 396 10.98 -15.93 -18.68
C THR A 396 11.62 -16.03 -20.07
N GLU A 397 10.86 -16.36 -21.10
CA GLU A 397 11.34 -16.38 -22.50
C GLU A 397 11.76 -14.98 -22.96
N ALA A 398 10.98 -13.96 -22.65
CA ALA A 398 11.25 -12.58 -23.02
C ALA A 398 12.48 -11.96 -22.33
N ILE A 399 12.89 -12.45 -21.15
CA ILE A 399 14.07 -11.97 -20.44
C ILE A 399 15.33 -12.34 -21.24
N GLY A 400 16.12 -11.34 -21.64
CA GLY A 400 17.35 -11.51 -22.42
C GLY A 400 17.12 -11.61 -23.93
N PHE A 401 15.88 -11.46 -24.40
CA PHE A 401 15.61 -11.38 -25.83
C PHE A 401 16.30 -10.12 -26.38
N GLU A 402 17.04 -10.30 -27.51
CA GLU A 402 17.89 -9.25 -28.10
C GLU A 402 18.87 -8.58 -27.12
N GLY A 403 19.26 -9.28 -26.05
CA GLY A 403 20.17 -8.76 -25.02
C GLY A 403 19.51 -7.86 -23.96
N ASP A 404 18.19 -7.62 -24.00
CA ASP A 404 17.46 -6.78 -23.03
C ASP A 404 16.88 -7.63 -21.89
N SER A 405 17.40 -7.41 -20.69
CA SER A 405 16.91 -8.03 -19.44
C SER A 405 16.25 -7.01 -18.51
N THR A 406 15.63 -5.96 -19.06
CA THR A 406 14.95 -4.92 -18.29
C THR A 406 13.44 -5.19 -18.18
N LEU A 407 12.78 -4.53 -17.22
CA LEU A 407 11.31 -4.51 -17.15
C LEU A 407 10.69 -3.97 -18.45
N ARG A 408 11.34 -2.99 -19.07
CA ARG A 408 10.88 -2.43 -20.35
C ARG A 408 10.98 -3.45 -21.48
N GLY A 409 12.07 -4.19 -21.58
CA GLY A 409 12.25 -5.26 -22.58
C GLY A 409 11.14 -6.31 -22.46
N VAL A 410 10.91 -6.82 -21.25
CA VAL A 410 9.82 -7.77 -21.00
C VAL A 410 8.45 -7.17 -21.38
N LYS A 411 8.19 -5.91 -21.05
CA LYS A 411 6.93 -5.22 -21.40
C LYS A 411 6.73 -5.12 -22.90
N ILE A 412 7.77 -4.79 -23.66
CA ILE A 412 7.70 -4.67 -25.12
C ILE A 412 7.36 -6.01 -25.78
N HIS A 413 8.01 -7.08 -25.34
CA HIS A 413 7.85 -8.40 -25.95
C HIS A 413 6.58 -9.15 -25.50
N THR A 414 6.09 -8.89 -24.29
CA THR A 414 4.96 -9.64 -23.73
C THR A 414 3.69 -8.81 -23.50
N ARG A 415 3.76 -7.48 -23.56
CA ARG A 415 2.75 -6.53 -23.12
C ARG A 415 2.49 -6.54 -21.60
N ALA A 416 3.21 -7.35 -20.81
CA ALA A 416 3.07 -7.33 -19.35
C ALA A 416 3.35 -5.93 -18.80
N GLY A 417 2.41 -5.38 -18.02
CA GLY A 417 2.50 -4.03 -17.47
C GLY A 417 1.85 -2.93 -18.32
N THR A 418 1.27 -3.25 -19.52
CA THR A 418 0.57 -2.26 -20.35
C THR A 418 -0.92 -2.11 -19.97
N GLY A 419 -1.49 -3.08 -19.30
CA GLY A 419 -2.92 -3.09 -18.95
C GLY A 419 -3.31 -2.06 -17.89
N PRO A 420 -4.59 -2.04 -17.45
CA PRO A 420 -5.17 -1.00 -16.59
C PRO A 420 -4.41 -0.70 -15.29
N CYS A 421 -3.73 -1.69 -14.70
CA CYS A 421 -2.96 -1.45 -13.49
C CYS A 421 -1.58 -0.82 -13.74
N GLN A 422 -1.16 -0.65 -15.01
CA GLN A 422 0.12 -0.04 -15.40
C GLN A 422 1.33 -0.65 -14.66
N GLY A 423 1.38 -1.98 -14.57
CA GLY A 423 2.48 -2.72 -13.97
C GLY A 423 2.48 -2.79 -12.43
N ARG A 424 1.53 -2.17 -11.74
CA ARG A 424 1.49 -2.17 -10.25
C ARG A 424 1.56 -3.57 -9.66
N MET A 425 0.87 -4.54 -10.25
CA MET A 425 0.89 -5.92 -9.79
C MET A 425 2.10 -6.70 -10.35
N CYS A 426 2.30 -6.68 -11.66
CA CYS A 426 3.24 -7.58 -12.30
C CYS A 426 4.70 -7.12 -12.28
N SER A 427 5.01 -5.80 -12.24
CA SER A 427 6.42 -5.35 -12.28
C SER A 427 7.25 -5.89 -11.11
N PHE A 428 6.65 -6.03 -9.93
CA PHE A 428 7.29 -6.64 -8.76
C PHE A 428 7.65 -8.11 -9.00
N LEU A 429 6.73 -8.89 -9.58
CA LEU A 429 6.97 -10.31 -9.92
C LEU A 429 7.98 -10.46 -11.05
N ILE A 430 7.86 -9.63 -12.11
CA ILE A 430 8.76 -9.64 -13.25
C ILE A 430 10.19 -9.31 -12.82
N SER A 431 10.40 -8.32 -11.96
CA SER A 431 11.74 -7.99 -11.45
C SER A 431 12.41 -9.18 -10.75
N ARG A 432 11.64 -9.98 -10.01
CA ARG A 432 12.16 -11.19 -9.37
C ARG A 432 12.45 -12.33 -10.34
N LEU A 433 11.64 -12.48 -11.39
CA LEU A 433 11.92 -13.43 -12.48
C LEU A 433 13.19 -13.02 -13.25
N ILE A 434 13.40 -11.72 -13.48
CA ILE A 434 14.64 -11.20 -14.08
C ILE A 434 15.83 -11.53 -13.17
N ALA A 435 15.76 -11.18 -11.89
CA ALA A 435 16.82 -11.47 -10.92
C ALA A 435 17.14 -12.97 -10.87
N LYS A 436 16.12 -13.83 -10.82
CA LYS A 436 16.27 -15.29 -10.80
C LYS A 436 16.95 -15.83 -12.05
N LYS A 437 16.55 -15.34 -13.24
CA LYS A 437 17.10 -15.83 -14.53
C LYS A 437 18.52 -15.31 -14.81
N THR A 438 18.80 -14.06 -14.44
CA THR A 438 20.06 -13.37 -14.81
C THR A 438 21.10 -13.34 -13.70
N GLY A 439 20.72 -13.60 -12.44
CA GLY A 439 21.57 -13.40 -11.28
C GLY A 439 21.78 -11.92 -10.88
N MET A 440 21.11 -10.98 -11.56
CA MET A 440 21.21 -9.56 -11.23
C MET A 440 20.60 -9.27 -9.85
N PRO A 441 21.25 -8.43 -9.04
CA PRO A 441 20.64 -7.98 -7.78
C PRO A 441 19.41 -7.10 -8.07
N LEU A 442 18.38 -7.19 -7.20
CA LEU A 442 17.10 -6.50 -7.42
C LEU A 442 17.24 -4.97 -7.51
N GLU A 443 18.19 -4.37 -6.80
CA GLU A 443 18.51 -2.94 -6.87
C GLU A 443 19.12 -2.50 -8.22
N ALA A 444 19.61 -3.43 -9.01
CA ALA A 444 20.06 -3.13 -10.38
C ALA A 444 18.90 -3.12 -11.39
N ILE A 445 17.78 -3.76 -11.07
CA ILE A 445 16.60 -3.83 -11.93
C ILE A 445 15.73 -2.59 -11.71
N LYS A 446 15.94 -1.57 -12.53
CA LYS A 446 15.23 -0.29 -12.43
C LYS A 446 13.75 -0.44 -12.82
N PRO A 447 12.83 0.33 -12.19
CA PRO A 447 11.46 0.44 -12.69
C PRO A 447 11.43 0.94 -14.14
N ASP A 448 10.43 0.51 -14.90
CA ASP A 448 10.22 1.04 -16.24
C ASP A 448 9.80 2.53 -16.21
N THR A 449 9.79 3.21 -17.34
CA THR A 449 9.39 4.62 -17.44
C THR A 449 7.89 4.76 -17.15
N ALA A 450 7.52 5.57 -16.15
CA ALA A 450 6.13 5.92 -15.93
C ALA A 450 5.62 6.82 -17.06
N GLN A 451 4.39 6.59 -17.48
CA GLN A 451 3.73 7.37 -18.52
C GLN A 451 2.32 7.76 -18.06
N ALA A 452 1.87 8.96 -18.46
CA ALA A 452 0.49 9.37 -18.28
C ALA A 452 -0.40 8.74 -19.38
N PRO A 453 -1.63 8.36 -19.04
CA PRO A 453 -2.24 8.36 -17.70
C PRO A 453 -1.72 7.23 -16.83
N ILE A 454 -1.39 7.51 -15.56
CA ILE A 454 -0.93 6.48 -14.60
C ILE A 454 -2.05 5.52 -14.17
N LYS A 455 -3.28 5.89 -14.37
CA LYS A 455 -4.49 5.06 -14.27
C LYS A 455 -5.38 5.35 -15.46
N PRO A 456 -6.13 4.37 -15.97
CA PRO A 456 -7.01 4.57 -17.13
C PRO A 456 -8.06 5.63 -16.85
N ILE A 457 -8.28 6.48 -17.85
CA ILE A 457 -9.40 7.41 -17.92
C ILE A 457 -10.13 7.24 -19.25
N PRO A 458 -11.43 7.51 -19.34
CA PRO A 458 -12.15 7.43 -20.60
C PRO A 458 -11.62 8.42 -21.64
N LEU A 459 -11.41 7.96 -22.88
CA LEU A 459 -10.92 8.84 -23.98
C LEU A 459 -11.80 10.07 -24.16
N ARG A 460 -13.15 9.93 -24.03
CA ARG A 460 -14.08 11.05 -24.11
C ARG A 460 -13.74 12.19 -23.14
N ALA A 461 -13.16 11.87 -21.98
CA ALA A 461 -12.81 12.88 -20.99
C ALA A 461 -11.60 13.74 -21.43
N LEU A 462 -10.70 13.20 -22.28
CA LEU A 462 -9.56 13.94 -22.83
C LEU A 462 -9.98 14.86 -23.99
N VAL A 463 -11.02 14.50 -24.74
CA VAL A 463 -11.46 15.26 -25.91
C VAL A 463 -12.27 16.51 -25.53
N ALA A 464 -12.91 16.51 -24.36
CA ALA A 464 -13.75 17.61 -23.88
C ALA A 464 -13.00 18.94 -23.58
N HIS A 465 -11.67 18.95 -23.63
CA HIS A 465 -10.84 20.16 -23.44
C HIS A 465 -10.60 20.99 -24.74
N GLY A 466 -11.10 20.54 -25.88
CA GLY A 466 -10.91 21.21 -27.19
C GLY A 466 -12.08 22.06 -27.68
N GLN A 467 -13.09 22.31 -26.85
CA GLN A 467 -14.23 23.17 -27.22
C GLN A 467 -14.41 24.35 -26.26
#